data_1ace40c0db25378abbfa339c0a13bbaf
#
_entry.id   1ace40c0db25378abbfa339c0a13bbaf
#
_cell.length_a   1.000
_cell.length_b   1.000
_cell.length_c   1.000
_cell.angle_alpha   90.00
_cell.angle_beta   90.00
_cell.angle_gamma   90.00
#
_symmetry.space_group_name_H-M   'P 1'
#
loop_
_entity.id
_entity.type
_entity.pdbx_description
1 polymer ?
#
loop_
_entity_poly.entity_id
_entity_poly.type
_entity_poly.pdbx_seq_one_letter_code
_entity_poly.pdbx_strand_id
1 'polypeptide(L)'
;MEWHLERMGAWISAPGWLRGYDRGALRADALAGLTAGAVVVPIAMAHATIAGLPVQAGLATALLPMAVYALAGSSRVLSVSTTSTIAVLVAAAVAHVLPGATPGQATAVAGALAVLVLAAILRLGFAASFVSHPVLVGFKAGIGLVIVADQLPKLLGVHVVKAGFFRDLVAIARELPAFSPATLATGAGVLAIIYAGRRWAPRAPAPLLALALAIAASALLGLEARGVETIGSMHGGLPALALPRLDLAEVLWPAAVGIALMSFTESIAAGRAFTGPGEARPAANRELFATGLACAAGGFLGAMPCGGGTTQTAVNRSAGARTQCAALFTAAVALAALLFLGPVISLMPRAALAAVVIGYSIGLVKAGEFRAIRAVRTMEFRWAVIAFAGVLVLGTLNGIIVAVAASLLALLHQANNPRVYELARKRGTDVFRPRSGDQPSDESWPGLLIVRPEGSIYFANAERVGDRLWALYEHAQPSVLVLDFSAVTDLEYTALGMLVAGEEKLARRGVTLWLAGLTPHVLEIVRGSSLGRKLGRAGLFFNVPAAVQAYEHRTAARGAGGGR
;
A
#
# COMPACT_ATOMS: atom_id res chain seq x y z
N MET A 1 20.76 21.84 3.46
CA MET A 1 21.61 20.74 3.96
C MET A 1 21.67 20.75 5.49
N GLU A 2 21.84 21.87 6.16
CA GLU A 2 21.84 21.98 7.63
C GLU A 2 20.48 21.61 8.28
N TRP A 3 19.38 22.00 7.67
CA TRP A 3 18.01 21.67 8.13
C TRP A 3 17.70 20.17 8.18
N HIS A 4 18.40 19.33 7.38
CA HIS A 4 18.30 17.88 7.41
C HIS A 4 19.16 17.23 8.51
N LEU A 5 20.29 17.83 8.87
CA LEU A 5 21.23 17.29 9.87
C LEU A 5 20.71 17.45 11.31
N GLU A 6 20.10 18.58 11.64
CA GLU A 6 19.47 18.79 12.97
C GLU A 6 18.30 17.85 13.22
N ARG A 7 17.51 17.53 12.18
CA ARG A 7 16.45 16.54 12.27
C ARG A 7 16.97 15.10 12.40
N MET A 8 18.10 14.75 11.80
CA MET A 8 18.69 13.42 11.95
C MET A 8 19.15 13.14 13.39
N GLY A 9 19.67 14.14 14.10
CA GLY A 9 20.02 14.00 15.53
C GLY A 9 18.81 13.68 16.44
N ALA A 10 17.62 14.19 16.10
CA ALA A 10 16.39 13.90 16.83
C ALA A 10 15.86 12.46 16.57
N TRP A 11 16.31 11.79 15.51
CA TRP A 11 15.87 10.43 15.16
C TRP A 11 16.71 9.34 15.86
N ILE A 12 17.91 9.69 16.36
CA ILE A 12 18.82 8.80 17.12
C ILE A 12 18.63 8.96 18.65
N SER A 13 17.61 9.70 19.07
CA SER A 13 17.27 9.79 20.51
C SER A 13 16.89 8.42 21.07
N ALA A 14 17.28 8.17 22.34
CA ALA A 14 16.97 6.95 23.06
C ALA A 14 15.51 6.53 22.85
N PRO A 15 15.23 5.23 22.61
CA PRO A 15 13.89 4.75 22.30
C PRO A 15 12.89 5.23 23.33
N GLY A 16 11.82 5.90 22.89
CA GLY A 16 10.84 6.49 23.80
C GLY A 16 10.17 5.49 24.75
N TRP A 17 10.20 4.21 24.39
CA TRP A 17 9.66 3.13 25.20
C TRP A 17 10.54 2.75 26.40
N LEU A 18 11.81 3.17 26.45
CA LEU A 18 12.69 2.98 27.61
C LEU A 18 12.32 3.88 28.79
N ARG A 19 11.63 5.00 28.52
CA ARG A 19 11.21 5.93 29.57
C ARG A 19 10.03 5.35 30.34
N GLY A 20 10.23 5.07 31.65
CA GLY A 20 9.20 4.49 32.50
C GLY A 20 8.99 2.98 32.31
N TYR A 21 9.99 2.26 31.77
CA TYR A 21 9.93 0.82 31.59
C TYR A 21 10.01 0.10 32.91
N ASP A 22 8.99 -0.66 33.29
CA ASP A 22 8.85 -1.35 34.55
C ASP A 22 8.97 -2.89 34.44
N ARG A 23 9.05 -3.57 35.57
CA ARG A 23 9.11 -5.04 35.61
C ARG A 23 7.87 -5.72 35.08
N GLY A 24 6.70 -5.05 35.14
CA GLY A 24 5.44 -5.56 34.58
C GLY A 24 5.46 -5.54 33.07
N ALA A 25 5.98 -4.45 32.47
CA ALA A 25 6.20 -4.35 31.03
C ALA A 25 7.20 -5.38 30.53
N LEU A 26 8.33 -5.59 31.28
CA LEU A 26 9.34 -6.60 30.93
C LEU A 26 8.74 -8.01 30.84
N ARG A 27 7.94 -8.40 31.85
CA ARG A 27 7.28 -9.73 31.82
C ARG A 27 6.29 -9.87 30.66
N ALA A 28 5.48 -8.84 30.40
CA ALA A 28 4.54 -8.85 29.30
C ALA A 28 5.26 -8.95 27.95
N ASP A 29 6.30 -8.13 27.75
CA ASP A 29 7.09 -8.12 26.52
C ASP A 29 7.89 -9.41 26.31
N ALA A 30 8.44 -10.00 27.37
CA ALA A 30 9.12 -11.29 27.28
C ALA A 30 8.16 -12.41 26.84
N LEU A 31 6.98 -12.54 27.49
CA LEU A 31 5.98 -13.53 27.10
C LEU A 31 5.47 -13.29 25.67
N ALA A 32 5.20 -12.03 25.32
CA ALA A 32 4.75 -11.67 23.99
C ALA A 32 5.82 -11.96 22.93
N GLY A 33 7.08 -11.61 23.21
CA GLY A 33 8.20 -11.86 22.30
C GLY A 33 8.49 -13.35 22.09
N LEU A 34 8.43 -14.18 23.14
CA LEU A 34 8.53 -15.63 23.02
C LEU A 34 7.39 -16.22 22.18
N THR A 35 6.15 -15.77 22.44
CA THR A 35 4.98 -16.19 21.66
C THR A 35 5.09 -15.75 20.19
N ALA A 36 5.50 -14.51 19.96
CA ALA A 36 5.73 -13.99 18.61
C ALA A 36 6.87 -14.74 17.91
N GLY A 37 7.96 -15.06 18.62
CA GLY A 37 9.08 -15.83 18.09
C GLY A 37 8.67 -17.22 17.57
N ALA A 38 7.79 -17.89 18.30
CA ALA A 38 7.23 -19.17 17.88
C ALA A 38 6.47 -19.10 16.55
N VAL A 39 5.94 -17.93 16.18
CA VAL A 39 5.24 -17.71 14.91
C VAL A 39 6.18 -17.10 13.86
N VAL A 40 7.03 -16.16 14.24
CA VAL A 40 7.94 -15.45 13.33
C VAL A 40 8.99 -16.37 12.74
N VAL A 41 9.56 -17.29 13.52
CA VAL A 41 10.61 -18.22 13.07
C VAL A 41 10.15 -19.07 11.86
N PRO A 42 9.03 -19.82 11.94
CA PRO A 42 8.53 -20.56 10.78
C PRO A 42 8.17 -19.67 9.57
N ILE A 43 7.58 -18.51 9.84
CA ILE A 43 7.21 -17.55 8.79
C ILE A 43 8.46 -17.02 8.09
N ALA A 44 9.50 -16.68 8.83
CA ALA A 44 10.74 -16.15 8.27
C ALA A 44 11.45 -17.19 7.39
N MET A 45 11.50 -18.45 7.82
CA MET A 45 12.01 -19.56 7.01
C MET A 45 11.18 -19.77 5.74
N ALA A 46 9.86 -19.72 5.87
CA ALA A 46 8.93 -19.85 4.74
C ALA A 46 9.15 -18.72 3.71
N HIS A 47 9.30 -17.48 4.16
CA HIS A 47 9.55 -16.35 3.28
C HIS A 47 10.92 -16.42 2.60
N ALA A 48 11.97 -16.87 3.29
CA ALA A 48 13.27 -17.14 2.65
C ALA A 48 13.14 -18.16 1.50
N THR A 49 12.35 -19.22 1.72
CA THR A 49 12.08 -20.23 0.68
C THR A 49 11.31 -19.66 -0.51
N ILE A 50 10.34 -18.73 -0.27
CA ILE A 50 9.67 -17.98 -1.35
C ILE A 50 10.70 -17.17 -2.13
N ALA A 51 11.61 -16.48 -1.43
CA ALA A 51 12.64 -15.66 -2.04
C ALA A 51 13.72 -16.45 -2.80
N GLY A 52 13.68 -17.79 -2.73
CA GLY A 52 14.72 -18.64 -3.30
C GLY A 52 16.03 -18.60 -2.52
N LEU A 53 15.98 -18.17 -1.26
CA LEU A 53 17.11 -18.03 -0.37
C LEU A 53 17.19 -19.19 0.63
N PRO A 54 18.39 -19.46 1.19
CA PRO A 54 18.51 -20.35 2.33
C PRO A 54 17.64 -19.89 3.52
N VAL A 55 17.11 -20.82 4.31
CA VAL A 55 16.24 -20.50 5.45
C VAL A 55 16.93 -19.62 6.50
N GLN A 56 18.26 -19.69 6.58
CA GLN A 56 19.11 -18.84 7.41
C GLN A 56 18.95 -17.35 7.09
N ALA A 57 18.78 -16.98 5.80
CA ALA A 57 18.56 -15.59 5.40
C ALA A 57 17.24 -15.03 5.98
N GLY A 58 16.20 -15.87 6.05
CA GLY A 58 14.94 -15.51 6.72
C GLY A 58 15.11 -15.28 8.22
N LEU A 59 15.80 -16.18 8.90
CA LEU A 59 16.09 -16.06 10.32
C LEU A 59 16.99 -14.86 10.63
N ALA A 60 18.00 -14.58 9.76
CA ALA A 60 18.82 -13.37 9.85
C ALA A 60 17.99 -12.10 9.73
N THR A 61 16.95 -12.11 8.86
CA THR A 61 16.02 -10.99 8.71
C THR A 61 15.12 -10.81 9.94
N ALA A 62 14.76 -11.89 10.63
CA ALA A 62 14.04 -11.83 11.89
C ALA A 62 14.94 -11.48 13.10
N LEU A 63 16.25 -11.49 12.94
CA LEU A 63 17.22 -11.16 13.98
C LEU A 63 17.62 -9.68 13.92
N LEU A 64 18.54 -9.31 13.05
CA LEU A 64 19.17 -7.99 13.05
C LEU A 64 18.23 -6.86 12.61
N PRO A 65 17.48 -6.98 11.51
CA PRO A 65 16.48 -5.98 11.12
C PRO A 65 15.46 -5.69 12.21
N MET A 66 14.96 -6.73 12.87
CA MET A 66 14.00 -6.59 13.96
C MET A 66 14.61 -5.87 15.17
N ALA A 67 15.84 -6.20 15.55
CA ALA A 67 16.55 -5.54 16.65
C ALA A 67 16.84 -4.07 16.34
N VAL A 68 17.30 -3.75 15.13
CA VAL A 68 17.56 -2.38 14.70
C VAL A 68 16.27 -1.55 14.66
N TYR A 69 15.19 -2.12 14.13
CA TYR A 69 13.90 -1.45 14.14
C TYR A 69 13.37 -1.22 15.56
N ALA A 70 13.54 -2.15 16.47
CA ALA A 70 13.12 -2.01 17.87
C ALA A 70 13.77 -0.78 18.54
N LEU A 71 14.99 -0.43 18.14
CA LEU A 71 15.71 0.72 18.66
C LEU A 71 15.36 2.04 17.93
N ALA A 72 15.13 1.99 16.63
CA ALA A 72 14.95 3.18 15.78
C ALA A 72 13.47 3.53 15.51
N GLY A 73 12.57 2.54 15.52
CA GLY A 73 11.16 2.70 15.18
C GLY A 73 10.35 3.58 16.10
N SER A 74 9.18 4.02 15.68
CA SER A 74 8.25 4.82 16.47
C SER A 74 7.02 4.03 16.94
N SER A 75 6.68 2.93 16.28
CA SER A 75 5.57 2.08 16.71
C SER A 75 5.96 1.24 17.93
N ARG A 76 5.04 1.07 18.87
CA ARG A 76 5.29 0.29 20.09
C ARG A 76 5.29 -1.23 19.88
N VAL A 77 4.55 -1.72 18.88
CA VAL A 77 4.29 -3.16 18.72
C VAL A 77 4.56 -3.69 17.31
N LEU A 78 4.93 -2.84 16.36
CA LEU A 78 5.19 -3.25 15.00
C LEU A 78 6.35 -4.25 14.94
N SER A 79 6.12 -5.40 14.34
CA SER A 79 7.13 -6.43 14.08
C SER A 79 7.67 -6.26 12.67
N VAL A 80 8.92 -5.83 12.55
CA VAL A 80 9.61 -5.65 11.26
C VAL A 80 10.52 -6.84 11.00
N SER A 81 10.17 -7.61 9.99
CA SER A 81 10.86 -8.84 9.57
C SER A 81 10.54 -9.14 8.11
N THR A 82 10.61 -10.40 7.70
CA THR A 82 10.22 -10.84 6.36
C THR A 82 8.72 -10.69 6.14
N THR A 83 8.31 -10.31 4.92
CA THR A 83 6.91 -10.40 4.46
C THR A 83 6.82 -11.20 3.17
N SER A 84 5.67 -11.82 2.92
CA SER A 84 5.46 -12.63 1.70
C SER A 84 5.59 -11.79 0.42
N THR A 85 5.08 -10.56 0.45
CA THR A 85 5.14 -9.63 -0.69
C THR A 85 6.59 -9.28 -1.04
N ILE A 86 7.39 -8.90 -0.02
CA ILE A 86 8.81 -8.56 -0.20
C ILE A 86 9.60 -9.81 -0.65
N ALA A 87 9.32 -10.97 -0.08
CA ALA A 87 9.99 -12.22 -0.45
C ALA A 87 9.83 -12.55 -1.94
N VAL A 88 8.64 -12.36 -2.50
CA VAL A 88 8.39 -12.58 -3.94
C VAL A 88 9.09 -11.54 -4.81
N LEU A 89 9.11 -10.28 -4.38
CA LEU A 89 9.86 -9.23 -5.10
C LEU A 89 11.35 -9.51 -5.10
N VAL A 90 11.91 -10.00 -3.99
CA VAL A 90 13.31 -10.45 -3.90
C VAL A 90 13.56 -11.63 -4.82
N ALA A 91 12.68 -12.64 -4.83
CA ALA A 91 12.78 -13.79 -5.74
C ALA A 91 12.84 -13.35 -7.21
N ALA A 92 11.91 -12.46 -7.60
CA ALA A 92 11.84 -11.93 -8.96
C ALA A 92 13.09 -11.13 -9.34
N ALA A 93 13.62 -10.31 -8.43
CA ALA A 93 14.84 -9.53 -8.65
C ALA A 93 16.08 -10.41 -8.78
N VAL A 94 16.24 -11.42 -7.90
CA VAL A 94 17.35 -12.36 -7.96
C VAL A 94 17.32 -13.17 -9.28
N ALA A 95 16.15 -13.69 -9.64
CA ALA A 95 15.98 -14.47 -10.88
C ALA A 95 16.21 -13.62 -12.15
N HIS A 96 15.88 -12.32 -12.10
CA HIS A 96 16.12 -11.41 -13.23
C HIS A 96 17.61 -11.09 -13.43
N VAL A 97 18.35 -10.88 -12.33
CA VAL A 97 19.76 -10.45 -12.39
C VAL A 97 20.72 -11.63 -12.54
N LEU A 98 20.43 -12.74 -11.86
CA LEU A 98 21.26 -13.95 -11.85
C LEU A 98 20.39 -15.21 -12.02
N PRO A 99 19.93 -15.53 -13.25
CA PRO A 99 19.24 -16.77 -13.51
C PRO A 99 20.11 -17.98 -13.12
N GLY A 100 19.59 -18.88 -12.27
CA GLY A 100 20.35 -20.03 -11.80
C GLY A 100 21.41 -19.72 -10.72
N ALA A 101 21.25 -18.60 -9.99
CA ALA A 101 22.14 -18.21 -8.90
C ALA A 101 22.31 -19.33 -7.86
N THR A 102 23.54 -19.55 -7.42
CA THR A 102 23.81 -20.38 -6.24
C THR A 102 23.21 -19.72 -4.97
N PRO A 103 22.92 -20.49 -3.91
CA PRO A 103 22.37 -19.92 -2.66
C PRO A 103 23.17 -18.74 -2.09
N GLY A 104 24.51 -18.80 -2.17
CA GLY A 104 25.38 -17.72 -1.72
C GLY A 104 25.28 -16.46 -2.58
N GLN A 105 25.21 -16.62 -3.91
CA GLN A 105 25.01 -15.51 -4.84
C GLN A 105 23.64 -14.85 -4.65
N ALA A 106 22.58 -15.64 -4.52
CA ALA A 106 21.25 -15.15 -4.24
C ALA A 106 21.19 -14.33 -2.93
N THR A 107 21.85 -14.81 -1.88
CA THR A 107 21.96 -14.10 -0.59
C THR A 107 22.71 -12.77 -0.73
N ALA A 108 23.80 -12.72 -1.50
CA ALA A 108 24.56 -11.48 -1.73
C ALA A 108 23.75 -10.44 -2.52
N VAL A 109 22.95 -10.87 -3.50
CA VAL A 109 22.01 -9.99 -4.23
C VAL A 109 20.90 -9.50 -3.32
N ALA A 110 20.32 -10.37 -2.47
CA ALA A 110 19.30 -9.98 -1.51
C ALA A 110 19.85 -8.96 -0.48
N GLY A 111 21.09 -9.14 -0.03
CA GLY A 111 21.79 -8.17 0.82
C GLY A 111 22.00 -6.82 0.14
N ALA A 112 22.38 -6.82 -1.15
CA ALA A 112 22.48 -5.58 -1.93
C ALA A 112 21.13 -4.88 -2.07
N LEU A 113 20.06 -5.60 -2.37
CA LEU A 113 18.70 -5.07 -2.39
C LEU A 113 18.34 -4.45 -1.05
N ALA A 114 18.67 -5.09 0.08
CA ALA A 114 18.37 -4.58 1.40
C ALA A 114 19.08 -3.23 1.68
N VAL A 115 20.31 -3.07 1.26
CA VAL A 115 21.05 -1.78 1.35
C VAL A 115 20.46 -0.73 0.41
N LEU A 116 20.14 -1.11 -0.84
CA LEU A 116 19.56 -0.20 -1.83
C LEU A 116 18.16 0.29 -1.44
N VAL A 117 17.40 -0.52 -0.68
CA VAL A 117 16.10 -0.11 -0.12
C VAL A 117 16.24 1.11 0.78
N LEU A 118 17.29 1.21 1.62
CA LEU A 118 17.55 2.43 2.41
C LEU A 118 17.80 3.64 1.50
N ALA A 119 18.62 3.49 0.46
CA ALA A 119 18.91 4.57 -0.49
C ALA A 119 17.64 5.02 -1.25
N ALA A 120 16.79 4.06 -1.65
CA ALA A 120 15.51 4.34 -2.30
C ALA A 120 14.54 5.08 -1.36
N ILE A 121 14.46 4.67 -0.09
CA ILE A 121 13.63 5.31 0.93
C ILE A 121 14.06 6.77 1.14
N LEU A 122 15.36 7.04 1.26
CA LEU A 122 15.88 8.39 1.47
C LEU A 122 15.59 9.34 0.30
N ARG A 123 15.50 8.82 -0.93
CA ARG A 123 15.25 9.60 -2.14
C ARG A 123 13.78 9.68 -2.54
N LEU A 124 13.01 8.62 -2.31
CA LEU A 124 11.68 8.42 -2.89
C LEU A 124 10.59 8.18 -1.83
N GLY A 125 10.87 8.43 -0.54
CA GLY A 125 9.91 8.16 0.54
C GLY A 125 8.55 8.85 0.35
N PHE A 126 8.48 10.00 -0.33
CA PHE A 126 7.24 10.68 -0.66
C PHE A 126 6.37 9.86 -1.64
N ALA A 127 6.98 9.05 -2.52
CA ALA A 127 6.26 8.28 -3.54
C ALA A 127 5.41 7.15 -2.95
N ALA A 128 5.73 6.68 -1.74
CA ALA A 128 4.96 5.65 -1.06
C ALA A 128 3.49 6.07 -0.75
N SER A 129 3.23 7.38 -0.69
CA SER A 129 1.88 7.91 -0.49
C SER A 129 0.98 7.81 -1.73
N PHE A 130 1.56 7.52 -2.89
CA PHE A 130 0.83 7.46 -4.17
C PHE A 130 0.25 6.08 -4.49
N VAL A 131 0.59 5.04 -3.74
CA VAL A 131 -0.02 3.72 -3.94
C VAL A 131 -1.40 3.68 -3.29
N SER A 132 -2.45 3.60 -4.09
CA SER A 132 -3.82 3.57 -3.59
C SER A 132 -4.15 2.22 -2.94
N HIS A 133 -4.98 2.23 -1.90
CA HIS A 133 -5.39 1.00 -1.19
C HIS A 133 -6.06 -0.03 -2.11
N PRO A 134 -7.00 0.32 -3.01
CA PRO A 134 -7.59 -0.62 -3.96
C PRO A 134 -6.56 -1.32 -4.85
N VAL A 135 -5.60 -0.56 -5.39
CA VAL A 135 -4.52 -1.11 -6.22
C VAL A 135 -3.65 -2.08 -5.41
N LEU A 136 -3.35 -1.73 -4.15
CA LEU A 136 -2.58 -2.59 -3.26
C LEU A 136 -3.31 -3.91 -2.95
N VAL A 137 -4.64 -3.89 -2.79
CA VAL A 137 -5.47 -5.10 -2.62
C VAL A 137 -5.34 -6.01 -3.84
N GLY A 138 -5.47 -5.44 -5.06
CA GLY A 138 -5.30 -6.19 -6.31
C GLY A 138 -3.91 -6.79 -6.45
N PHE A 139 -2.88 -6.00 -6.22
CA PHE A 139 -1.48 -6.42 -6.28
C PHE A 139 -1.18 -7.57 -5.30
N LYS A 140 -1.60 -7.45 -4.03
CA LYS A 140 -1.42 -8.51 -3.02
C LYS A 140 -2.16 -9.79 -3.37
N ALA A 141 -3.36 -9.70 -3.93
CA ALA A 141 -4.12 -10.87 -4.36
C ALA A 141 -3.43 -11.60 -5.52
N GLY A 142 -2.90 -10.85 -6.50
CA GLY A 142 -2.09 -11.41 -7.60
C GLY A 142 -0.85 -12.13 -7.09
N ILE A 143 -0.09 -11.50 -6.20
CA ILE A 143 1.06 -12.14 -5.53
C ILE A 143 0.64 -13.41 -4.78
N GLY A 144 -0.47 -13.37 -4.06
CA GLY A 144 -0.97 -14.54 -3.32
C GLY A 144 -1.17 -15.76 -4.23
N LEU A 145 -1.75 -15.56 -5.42
CA LEU A 145 -1.92 -16.64 -6.40
C LEU A 145 -0.59 -17.10 -7.00
N VAL A 146 0.32 -16.19 -7.32
CA VAL A 146 1.66 -16.52 -7.83
C VAL A 146 2.41 -17.37 -6.81
N ILE A 147 2.39 -16.99 -5.52
CA ILE A 147 3.03 -17.78 -4.46
C ILE A 147 2.43 -19.18 -4.36
N VAL A 148 1.09 -19.30 -4.39
CA VAL A 148 0.44 -20.61 -4.34
C VAL A 148 0.89 -21.47 -5.52
N ALA A 149 0.88 -20.94 -6.74
CA ALA A 149 1.38 -21.66 -7.93
C ALA A 149 2.84 -22.09 -7.79
N ASP A 150 3.70 -21.22 -7.27
CA ASP A 150 5.12 -21.48 -7.03
C ASP A 150 5.40 -22.58 -5.99
N GLN A 151 4.49 -22.78 -5.04
CA GLN A 151 4.64 -23.82 -4.01
C GLN A 151 3.99 -25.15 -4.37
N LEU A 152 3.07 -25.18 -5.34
CA LEU A 152 2.41 -26.43 -5.77
C LEU A 152 3.40 -27.52 -6.19
N PRO A 153 4.45 -27.26 -6.98
CA PRO A 153 5.43 -28.29 -7.33
C PRO A 153 6.09 -28.94 -6.11
N LYS A 154 6.46 -28.12 -5.11
CA LYS A 154 7.09 -28.61 -3.87
C LYS A 154 6.11 -29.44 -3.02
N LEU A 155 4.81 -29.08 -3.05
CA LEU A 155 3.75 -29.81 -2.38
C LEU A 155 3.48 -31.17 -3.04
N LEU A 156 3.58 -31.21 -4.37
CA LEU A 156 3.36 -32.41 -5.19
C LEU A 156 4.62 -33.30 -5.31
N GLY A 157 5.80 -32.77 -4.98
CA GLY A 157 7.09 -33.44 -5.15
C GLY A 157 7.52 -33.54 -6.62
N VAL A 158 7.15 -32.56 -7.45
CA VAL A 158 7.51 -32.50 -8.88
C VAL A 158 8.44 -31.31 -9.14
N HIS A 159 9.23 -31.39 -10.23
CA HIS A 159 10.15 -30.33 -10.62
C HIS A 159 9.65 -29.63 -11.88
N VAL A 160 9.43 -28.33 -11.79
CA VAL A 160 8.93 -27.50 -12.88
C VAL A 160 9.88 -26.32 -13.10
N VAL A 161 10.26 -26.08 -14.37
CA VAL A 161 11.03 -24.90 -14.75
C VAL A 161 10.12 -23.69 -14.83
N LYS A 162 10.44 -22.64 -14.10
CA LYS A 162 9.64 -21.42 -14.04
C LYS A 162 9.71 -20.63 -15.34
N ALA A 163 8.55 -20.32 -15.91
CA ALA A 163 8.39 -19.58 -17.16
C ALA A 163 7.28 -18.50 -17.11
N GLY A 164 6.68 -18.31 -15.93
CA GLY A 164 5.58 -17.36 -15.68
C GLY A 164 4.27 -18.05 -15.32
N PHE A 165 3.43 -17.36 -14.57
CA PHE A 165 2.26 -17.89 -13.88
C PHE A 165 1.42 -18.90 -14.70
N PHE A 166 0.97 -18.52 -15.89
CA PHE A 166 0.12 -19.38 -16.71
C PHE A 166 0.88 -20.59 -17.29
N ARG A 167 2.14 -20.38 -17.70
CA ARG A 167 3.00 -21.45 -18.22
C ARG A 167 3.35 -22.45 -17.13
N ASP A 168 3.60 -21.96 -15.92
CA ASP A 168 3.90 -22.79 -14.75
C ASP A 168 2.69 -23.66 -14.38
N LEU A 169 1.45 -23.12 -14.42
CA LEU A 169 0.25 -23.91 -14.20
C LEU A 169 0.10 -25.04 -15.23
N VAL A 170 0.38 -24.76 -16.50
CA VAL A 170 0.34 -25.79 -17.56
C VAL A 170 1.44 -26.84 -17.34
N ALA A 171 2.64 -26.41 -16.96
CA ALA A 171 3.76 -27.33 -16.68
C ALA A 171 3.44 -28.22 -15.45
N ILE A 172 2.89 -27.64 -14.36
CA ILE A 172 2.44 -28.41 -13.20
C ILE A 172 1.39 -29.45 -13.60
N ALA A 173 0.42 -29.06 -14.44
CA ALA A 173 -0.62 -29.99 -14.90
C ALA A 173 -0.05 -31.16 -15.73
N ARG A 174 1.03 -30.94 -16.51
CA ARG A 174 1.72 -31.99 -17.27
C ARG A 174 2.50 -32.94 -16.37
N GLU A 175 3.07 -32.44 -15.29
CA GLU A 175 3.85 -33.22 -14.31
C GLU A 175 2.98 -33.91 -13.24
N LEU A 176 1.66 -33.64 -13.21
CA LEU A 176 0.76 -34.28 -12.26
C LEU A 176 0.84 -35.81 -12.21
N PRO A 177 1.01 -36.55 -13.34
CA PRO A 177 1.15 -38.00 -13.26
C PRO A 177 2.39 -38.50 -12.49
N ALA A 178 3.42 -37.64 -12.33
CA ALA A 178 4.66 -37.96 -11.63
C ALA A 178 4.67 -37.52 -10.16
N PHE A 179 3.52 -37.15 -9.58
CA PHE A 179 3.47 -36.67 -8.20
C PHE A 179 3.89 -37.74 -7.19
N SER A 180 4.52 -37.30 -6.09
CA SER A 180 4.89 -38.17 -4.96
C SER A 180 3.75 -38.23 -3.93
N PRO A 181 3.10 -39.39 -3.74
CA PRO A 181 2.02 -39.51 -2.74
C PRO A 181 2.49 -39.23 -1.31
N ALA A 182 3.74 -39.61 -0.97
CA ALA A 182 4.31 -39.35 0.35
C ALA A 182 4.54 -37.86 0.61
N THR A 183 5.05 -37.14 -0.42
CA THR A 183 5.26 -35.69 -0.36
C THR A 183 3.93 -34.95 -0.24
N LEU A 184 2.93 -35.32 -1.06
CA LEU A 184 1.60 -34.72 -1.00
C LEU A 184 0.91 -35.00 0.35
N ALA A 185 0.98 -36.23 0.86
CA ALA A 185 0.40 -36.57 2.17
C ALA A 185 1.04 -35.75 3.30
N THR A 186 2.35 -35.55 3.26
CA THR A 186 3.06 -34.72 4.23
C THR A 186 2.58 -33.28 4.18
N GLY A 187 2.53 -32.66 2.99
CA GLY A 187 2.08 -31.29 2.83
C GLY A 187 0.58 -31.10 3.15
N ALA A 188 -0.27 -32.02 2.69
CA ALA A 188 -1.70 -32.01 3.00
C ALA A 188 -1.97 -32.16 4.50
N GLY A 189 -1.22 -33.03 5.18
CA GLY A 189 -1.27 -33.18 6.64
C GLY A 189 -0.93 -31.89 7.38
N VAL A 190 0.11 -31.19 6.95
CA VAL A 190 0.47 -29.87 7.51
C VAL A 190 -0.63 -28.83 7.28
N LEU A 191 -1.21 -28.75 6.06
CA LEU A 191 -2.34 -27.86 5.77
C LEU A 191 -3.56 -28.19 6.64
N ALA A 192 -3.87 -29.49 6.82
CA ALA A 192 -4.98 -29.93 7.66
C ALA A 192 -4.76 -29.50 9.13
N ILE A 193 -3.55 -29.68 9.68
CA ILE A 193 -3.22 -29.26 11.04
C ILE A 193 -3.35 -27.74 11.19
N ILE A 194 -2.84 -26.96 10.22
CA ILE A 194 -2.97 -25.49 10.24
C ILE A 194 -4.43 -25.06 10.21
N TYR A 195 -5.24 -25.67 9.32
CA TYR A 195 -6.67 -25.36 9.20
C TYR A 195 -7.43 -25.75 10.47
N ALA A 196 -7.20 -26.94 10.98
CA ALA A 196 -7.79 -27.45 12.21
C ALA A 196 -7.41 -26.57 13.42
N GLY A 197 -6.14 -26.20 13.54
CA GLY A 197 -5.65 -25.30 14.59
C GLY A 197 -6.32 -23.92 14.54
N ARG A 198 -6.46 -23.34 13.36
CA ARG A 198 -7.19 -22.06 13.20
C ARG A 198 -8.67 -22.16 13.58
N ARG A 199 -9.30 -23.32 13.36
CA ARG A 199 -10.75 -23.55 13.60
C ARG A 199 -11.05 -23.87 15.07
N TRP A 200 -10.22 -24.71 15.71
CA TRP A 200 -10.51 -25.27 17.05
C TRP A 200 -9.61 -24.69 18.15
N ALA A 201 -8.41 -24.22 17.81
CA ALA A 201 -7.47 -23.66 18.76
C ALA A 201 -6.83 -22.36 18.22
N PRO A 202 -7.61 -21.27 18.02
CA PRO A 202 -7.13 -20.06 17.36
C PRO A 202 -6.01 -19.33 18.10
N ARG A 203 -5.78 -19.64 19.38
CA ARG A 203 -4.67 -19.12 20.18
C ARG A 203 -3.39 -19.95 20.05
N ALA A 204 -3.46 -21.19 19.55
CA ALA A 204 -2.30 -22.04 19.39
C ALA A 204 -1.47 -21.61 18.17
N PRO A 205 -0.13 -21.69 18.23
CA PRO A 205 0.74 -21.40 17.08
C PRO A 205 0.71 -22.59 16.08
N ALA A 206 -0.45 -22.79 15.43
CA ALA A 206 -0.72 -23.94 14.56
C ALA A 206 0.38 -24.20 13.51
N PRO A 207 0.98 -23.19 12.82
CA PRO A 207 2.07 -23.44 11.89
C PRO A 207 3.33 -24.03 12.53
N LEU A 208 3.67 -23.57 13.74
CA LEU A 208 4.82 -24.13 14.49
C LEU A 208 4.58 -25.59 14.87
N LEU A 209 3.39 -25.89 15.40
CA LEU A 209 3.01 -27.27 15.76
C LEU A 209 2.99 -28.18 14.54
N ALA A 210 2.45 -27.70 13.41
CA ALA A 210 2.41 -28.44 12.17
C ALA A 210 3.82 -28.78 11.65
N LEU A 211 4.74 -27.80 11.69
CA LEU A 211 6.14 -28.02 11.31
C LEU A 211 6.88 -28.95 12.28
N ALA A 212 6.69 -28.80 13.59
CA ALA A 212 7.28 -29.68 14.58
C ALA A 212 6.83 -31.14 14.38
N LEU A 213 5.54 -31.34 14.14
CA LEU A 213 4.99 -32.67 13.84
C LEU A 213 5.51 -33.23 12.51
N ALA A 214 5.67 -32.38 11.47
CA ALA A 214 6.24 -32.80 10.20
C ALA A 214 7.72 -33.20 10.32
N ILE A 215 8.50 -32.45 11.13
CA ILE A 215 9.90 -32.80 11.45
C ILE A 215 9.96 -34.13 12.22
N ALA A 216 9.13 -34.29 13.25
CA ALA A 216 9.07 -35.53 14.03
C ALA A 216 8.66 -36.72 13.14
N ALA A 217 7.66 -36.55 12.28
CA ALA A 217 7.27 -37.58 11.32
C ALA A 217 8.39 -37.91 10.32
N SER A 218 9.15 -36.91 9.85
CA SER A 218 10.29 -37.09 8.98
C SER A 218 11.38 -37.92 9.64
N ALA A 219 11.70 -37.63 10.90
CA ALA A 219 12.71 -38.35 11.67
C ALA A 219 12.27 -39.78 12.02
N LEU A 220 11.02 -39.97 12.48
CA LEU A 220 10.53 -41.25 12.98
C LEU A 220 10.12 -42.23 11.88
N LEU A 221 9.56 -41.71 10.77
CA LEU A 221 9.05 -42.53 9.65
C LEU A 221 10.04 -42.65 8.51
N GLY A 222 11.20 -41.99 8.59
CA GLY A 222 12.22 -42.01 7.53
C GLY A 222 11.66 -41.49 6.20
N LEU A 223 10.97 -40.35 6.21
CA LEU A 223 10.29 -39.82 5.02
C LEU A 223 11.24 -39.53 3.86
N GLU A 224 12.50 -39.21 4.15
CA GLU A 224 13.54 -39.00 3.15
C GLU A 224 13.79 -40.28 2.31
N ALA A 225 13.84 -41.45 2.97
CA ALA A 225 13.95 -42.74 2.30
C ALA A 225 12.70 -43.08 1.45
N ARG A 226 11.59 -42.42 1.68
CA ARG A 226 10.35 -42.52 0.88
C ARG A 226 10.23 -41.48 -0.22
N GLY A 227 11.32 -40.76 -0.51
CA GLY A 227 11.37 -39.76 -1.57
C GLY A 227 10.81 -38.37 -1.20
N VAL A 228 10.61 -38.07 0.09
CA VAL A 228 10.21 -36.74 0.53
C VAL A 228 11.47 -35.90 0.71
N GLU A 229 11.64 -34.86 -0.12
CA GLU A 229 12.78 -33.96 -0.01
C GLU A 229 12.75 -33.15 1.30
N THR A 230 13.90 -33.13 1.99
CA THR A 230 14.14 -32.28 3.16
C THR A 230 14.86 -30.98 2.77
N ILE A 231 14.98 -30.04 3.70
CA ILE A 231 15.76 -28.80 3.50
C ILE A 231 17.24 -29.12 3.29
N GLY A 232 17.71 -30.23 3.84
CA GLY A 232 19.11 -30.64 3.75
C GLY A 232 19.99 -30.03 4.85
N SER A 233 21.31 -30.28 4.76
CA SER A 233 22.25 -29.89 5.82
C SER A 233 22.24 -28.39 6.10
N MET A 234 21.81 -28.04 7.31
CA MET A 234 21.88 -26.69 7.85
C MET A 234 22.90 -26.67 8.98
N HIS A 235 24.05 -26.03 8.75
CA HIS A 235 25.01 -25.79 9.80
C HIS A 235 24.47 -24.69 10.72
N GLY A 236 24.42 -24.99 12.03
CA GLY A 236 24.11 -23.97 13.03
C GLY A 236 25.24 -22.93 13.09
N GLY A 237 24.89 -21.69 13.35
CA GLY A 237 25.84 -20.59 13.49
C GLY A 237 25.27 -19.25 13.09
N LEU A 238 26.00 -18.20 13.43
CA LEU A 238 25.66 -16.86 12.96
C LEU A 238 25.87 -16.78 11.44
N PRO A 239 25.01 -16.07 10.72
CA PRO A 239 25.24 -15.79 9.32
C PRO A 239 26.60 -15.09 9.14
N ALA A 240 27.38 -15.53 8.16
CA ALA A 240 28.62 -14.85 7.84
C ALA A 240 28.34 -13.41 7.38
N LEU A 241 29.22 -12.49 7.75
CA LEU A 241 29.20 -11.15 7.19
C LEU A 241 29.33 -11.26 5.67
N ALA A 242 28.31 -10.86 4.97
CA ALA A 242 28.26 -10.85 3.51
C ALA A 242 28.42 -9.42 3.02
N LEU A 243 29.39 -9.18 2.15
CA LEU A 243 29.48 -7.89 1.47
C LEU A 243 28.39 -7.82 0.38
N PRO A 244 27.48 -6.86 0.46
CA PRO A 244 26.45 -6.67 -0.56
C PRO A 244 27.05 -6.41 -1.95
N ARG A 245 26.52 -7.05 -2.98
CA ARG A 245 26.93 -6.89 -4.40
C ARG A 245 26.46 -5.54 -4.95
N LEU A 246 27.05 -4.44 -4.47
CA LEU A 246 26.69 -3.07 -4.90
C LEU A 246 27.11 -2.76 -6.35
N ASP A 247 27.95 -3.58 -6.95
CA ASP A 247 28.26 -3.58 -8.38
C ASP A 247 27.01 -3.80 -9.26
N LEU A 248 25.98 -4.43 -8.72
CA LEU A 248 24.71 -4.68 -9.40
C LEU A 248 23.66 -3.56 -9.13
N ALA A 249 24.05 -2.46 -8.50
CA ALA A 249 23.11 -1.42 -8.03
C ALA A 249 22.24 -0.84 -9.16
N GLU A 250 22.82 -0.59 -10.34
CA GLU A 250 22.07 -0.04 -11.48
C GLU A 250 20.93 -0.96 -11.93
N VAL A 251 21.19 -2.26 -12.02
CA VAL A 251 20.21 -3.25 -12.46
C VAL A 251 19.19 -3.54 -11.35
N LEU A 252 19.62 -3.50 -10.09
CA LEU A 252 18.76 -3.75 -8.93
C LEU A 252 17.91 -2.55 -8.50
N TRP A 253 18.26 -1.33 -8.97
CA TRP A 253 17.59 -0.10 -8.52
C TRP A 253 16.05 -0.09 -8.70
N PRO A 254 15.47 -0.51 -9.85
CA PRO A 254 14.02 -0.55 -10.01
C PRO A 254 13.33 -1.50 -9.01
N ALA A 255 13.96 -2.67 -8.77
CA ALA A 255 13.47 -3.62 -7.78
C ALA A 255 13.57 -3.06 -6.35
N ALA A 256 14.68 -2.39 -6.01
CA ALA A 256 14.87 -1.76 -4.71
C ALA A 256 13.83 -0.67 -4.43
N VAL A 257 13.49 0.15 -5.44
CA VAL A 257 12.40 1.15 -5.34
C VAL A 257 11.06 0.47 -5.09
N GLY A 258 10.73 -0.58 -5.84
CA GLY A 258 9.49 -1.34 -5.65
C GLY A 258 9.40 -1.95 -4.25
N ILE A 259 10.48 -2.57 -3.79
CA ILE A 259 10.57 -3.15 -2.44
C ILE A 259 10.45 -2.06 -1.37
N ALA A 260 11.10 -0.91 -1.56
CA ALA A 260 11.02 0.22 -0.63
C ALA A 260 9.58 0.73 -0.46
N LEU A 261 8.86 0.90 -1.58
CA LEU A 261 7.45 1.30 -1.58
C LEU A 261 6.57 0.30 -0.83
N MET A 262 6.76 -1.00 -1.07
CA MET A 262 6.00 -2.05 -0.40
C MET A 262 6.33 -2.14 1.07
N SER A 263 7.62 -2.15 1.43
CA SER A 263 8.10 -2.19 2.80
C SER A 263 7.51 -1.05 3.64
N PHE A 264 7.55 0.16 3.10
CA PHE A 264 6.97 1.33 3.77
C PHE A 264 5.45 1.23 3.90
N THR A 265 4.74 0.92 2.81
CA THR A 265 3.28 0.84 2.81
C THR A 265 2.79 -0.21 3.80
N GLU A 266 3.43 -1.39 3.84
CA GLU A 266 3.09 -2.45 4.79
C GLU A 266 3.41 -2.05 6.23
N SER A 267 4.56 -1.42 6.48
CA SER A 267 4.98 -0.98 7.81
C SER A 267 4.04 0.07 8.39
N ILE A 268 3.68 1.10 7.61
CA ILE A 268 2.73 2.12 8.04
C ILE A 268 1.32 1.54 8.23
N ALA A 269 0.86 0.69 7.32
CA ALA A 269 -0.46 0.06 7.43
C ALA A 269 -0.55 -0.82 8.69
N ALA A 270 0.45 -1.69 8.93
CA ALA A 270 0.50 -2.53 10.12
C ALA A 270 0.67 -1.70 11.40
N GLY A 271 1.57 -0.71 11.41
CA GLY A 271 1.78 0.15 12.56
C GLY A 271 0.51 0.89 12.98
N ARG A 272 -0.24 1.45 12.02
CA ARG A 272 -1.51 2.15 12.29
C ARG A 272 -2.64 1.21 12.71
N ALA A 273 -2.75 0.04 12.07
CA ALA A 273 -3.82 -0.93 12.35
C ALA A 273 -3.77 -1.48 13.79
N PHE A 274 -2.57 -1.56 14.38
CA PHE A 274 -2.35 -2.12 15.71
C PHE A 274 -1.99 -1.07 16.78
N THR A 275 -2.09 0.23 16.46
CA THR A 275 -1.99 1.31 17.46
C THR A 275 -3.21 1.27 18.38
N GLY A 276 -2.96 1.17 19.70
CA GLY A 276 -4.02 1.11 20.71
C GLY A 276 -4.62 2.48 21.04
N PRO A 277 -5.77 2.49 21.73
CA PRO A 277 -6.36 3.73 22.25
C PRO A 277 -5.36 4.47 23.14
N GLY A 278 -5.17 5.77 22.90
CA GLY A 278 -4.23 6.61 23.66
C GLY A 278 -2.74 6.45 23.29
N GLU A 279 -2.39 5.55 22.37
CA GLU A 279 -1.02 5.43 21.85
C GLU A 279 -0.78 6.43 20.73
N ALA A 280 0.43 7.01 20.69
CA ALA A 280 0.83 7.88 19.58
C ALA A 280 0.85 7.11 18.26
N ARG A 281 0.32 7.72 17.20
CA ARG A 281 0.39 7.13 15.85
C ARG A 281 1.84 7.07 15.38
N PRO A 282 2.24 6.01 14.66
CA PRO A 282 3.56 5.90 14.08
C PRO A 282 3.89 7.11 13.19
N ALA A 283 5.05 7.71 13.42
CA ALA A 283 5.52 8.86 12.64
C ALA A 283 6.10 8.36 11.30
N ALA A 284 5.43 8.68 10.19
CA ALA A 284 5.73 8.13 8.86
C ALA A 284 7.22 8.26 8.46
N ASN A 285 7.83 9.42 8.64
CA ASN A 285 9.23 9.65 8.29
C ASN A 285 10.19 8.83 9.18
N ARG A 286 9.87 8.68 10.47
CA ARG A 286 10.67 7.85 11.38
C ARG A 286 10.53 6.37 11.05
N GLU A 287 9.32 5.91 10.70
CA GLU A 287 9.09 4.53 10.26
C GLU A 287 9.86 4.21 8.97
N LEU A 288 9.86 5.12 8.01
CA LEU A 288 10.65 5.02 6.77
C LEU A 288 12.12 4.83 7.08
N PHE A 289 12.69 5.73 7.87
CA PHE A 289 14.11 5.70 8.21
C PHE A 289 14.47 4.44 8.99
N ALA A 290 13.68 4.09 10.02
CA ALA A 290 13.92 2.92 10.86
C ALA A 290 13.85 1.61 10.06
N THR A 291 12.87 1.48 9.16
CA THR A 291 12.72 0.30 8.32
C THR A 291 13.85 0.21 7.29
N GLY A 292 14.24 1.33 6.67
CA GLY A 292 15.38 1.37 5.76
C GLY A 292 16.70 1.02 6.44
N LEU A 293 16.93 1.57 7.64
CA LEU A 293 18.12 1.26 8.45
C LEU A 293 18.15 -0.22 8.86
N ALA A 294 16.99 -0.78 9.24
CA ALA A 294 16.85 -2.20 9.55
C ALA A 294 17.17 -3.08 8.34
N CYS A 295 16.68 -2.72 7.15
CA CYS A 295 17.02 -3.42 5.90
C CYS A 295 18.53 -3.37 5.65
N ALA A 296 19.14 -2.18 5.67
CA ALA A 296 20.56 -2.02 5.37
C ALA A 296 21.43 -2.80 6.36
N ALA A 297 21.17 -2.70 7.66
CA ALA A 297 21.89 -3.45 8.67
C ALA A 297 21.78 -4.97 8.44
N GLY A 298 20.57 -5.46 8.12
CA GLY A 298 20.34 -6.87 7.81
C GLY A 298 21.10 -7.34 6.56
N GLY A 299 21.22 -6.48 5.54
CA GLY A 299 21.90 -6.79 4.30
C GLY A 299 23.35 -7.25 4.49
N PHE A 300 24.06 -6.70 5.48
CA PHE A 300 25.42 -7.13 5.83
C PHE A 300 25.49 -8.49 6.53
N LEU A 301 24.37 -9.00 7.04
CA LEU A 301 24.28 -10.39 7.58
C LEU A 301 23.62 -11.35 6.58
N GLY A 302 23.56 -11.01 5.29
CA GLY A 302 22.90 -11.83 4.29
C GLY A 302 21.38 -11.95 4.49
N ALA A 303 20.77 -11.03 5.24
CA ALA A 303 19.34 -10.94 5.37
C ALA A 303 18.72 -10.34 4.08
N MET A 304 17.48 -10.71 3.82
CA MET A 304 16.71 -10.09 2.74
C MET A 304 16.06 -8.76 3.23
N PRO A 305 15.61 -7.89 2.30
CA PRO A 305 14.82 -6.71 2.65
C PRO A 305 13.64 -7.07 3.57
N CYS A 306 13.34 -6.19 4.52
CA CYS A 306 12.34 -6.39 5.55
C CYS A 306 11.20 -5.36 5.47
N GLY A 307 10.12 -5.62 6.16
CA GLY A 307 8.98 -4.71 6.29
C GLY A 307 8.09 -5.06 7.48
N GLY A 308 7.11 -4.24 7.77
CA GLY A 308 6.16 -4.45 8.84
C GLY A 308 5.17 -5.57 8.54
N GLY A 309 5.31 -6.71 9.18
CA GLY A 309 4.43 -7.86 9.01
C GLY A 309 3.12 -7.69 9.78
N THR A 310 1.98 -7.63 9.08
CA THR A 310 0.64 -7.50 9.73
C THR A 310 0.33 -8.68 10.64
N THR A 311 0.59 -9.91 10.18
CA THR A 311 0.34 -11.14 10.97
C THR A 311 1.22 -11.20 12.20
N GLN A 312 2.50 -10.90 12.06
CA GLN A 312 3.49 -10.91 13.15
C GLN A 312 3.16 -9.83 14.18
N THR A 313 2.78 -8.63 13.71
CA THR A 313 2.35 -7.53 14.59
C THR A 313 1.04 -7.86 15.32
N ALA A 314 0.09 -8.52 14.65
CA ALA A 314 -1.15 -8.99 15.26
C ALA A 314 -0.87 -9.98 16.41
N VAL A 315 0.04 -10.94 16.19
CA VAL A 315 0.46 -11.91 17.22
C VAL A 315 1.13 -11.18 18.39
N ASN A 316 2.08 -10.30 18.10
CA ASN A 316 2.78 -9.51 19.11
C ASN A 316 1.78 -8.70 19.98
N ARG A 317 0.82 -8.02 19.34
CA ARG A 317 -0.23 -7.26 20.05
C ARG A 317 -1.17 -8.15 20.86
N SER A 318 -1.64 -9.26 20.27
CA SER A 318 -2.57 -10.19 20.96
C SER A 318 -1.91 -10.95 22.13
N ALA A 319 -0.60 -11.17 22.06
CA ALA A 319 0.19 -11.74 23.13
C ALA A 319 0.49 -10.76 24.29
N GLY A 320 0.07 -9.49 24.14
CA GLY A 320 0.17 -8.49 25.20
C GLY A 320 1.44 -7.64 25.17
N ALA A 321 2.14 -7.57 24.04
CA ALA A 321 3.30 -6.68 23.88
C ALA A 321 2.93 -5.23 24.20
N ARG A 322 3.77 -4.60 25.01
CA ARG A 322 3.64 -3.18 25.41
C ARG A 322 4.64 -2.28 24.75
N THR A 323 5.81 -2.82 24.43
CA THR A 323 6.90 -2.06 23.83
C THR A 323 7.67 -2.87 22.79
N GLN A 324 8.64 -2.23 22.13
CA GLN A 324 9.55 -2.90 21.20
C GLN A 324 10.54 -3.87 21.87
N CYS A 325 10.59 -3.93 23.20
CA CYS A 325 11.34 -4.97 23.89
C CYS A 325 10.82 -6.38 23.54
N ALA A 326 9.52 -6.52 23.25
CA ALA A 326 8.97 -7.78 22.74
C ALA A 326 9.62 -8.22 21.43
N ALA A 327 9.92 -7.28 20.51
CA ALA A 327 10.64 -7.57 19.27
C ALA A 327 12.09 -8.03 19.54
N LEU A 328 12.76 -7.49 20.57
CA LEU A 328 14.10 -7.96 20.98
C LEU A 328 14.05 -9.40 21.50
N PHE A 329 13.04 -9.78 22.28
CA PHE A 329 12.84 -11.18 22.67
C PHE A 329 12.54 -12.07 21.48
N THR A 330 11.75 -11.61 20.51
CA THR A 330 11.52 -12.35 19.27
C THR A 330 12.81 -12.54 18.47
N ALA A 331 13.65 -11.51 18.38
CA ALA A 331 14.97 -11.60 17.76
C ALA A 331 15.90 -12.58 18.47
N ALA A 332 15.85 -12.62 19.82
CA ALA A 332 16.59 -13.62 20.60
C ALA A 332 16.13 -15.05 20.31
N VAL A 333 14.82 -15.29 20.10
CA VAL A 333 14.30 -16.59 19.67
C VAL A 333 14.82 -16.97 18.28
N ALA A 334 14.85 -16.01 17.33
CA ALA A 334 15.42 -16.24 16.01
C ALA A 334 16.93 -16.55 16.07
N LEU A 335 17.66 -15.87 16.95
CA LEU A 335 19.07 -16.16 17.22
C LEU A 335 19.26 -17.58 17.79
N ALA A 336 18.45 -17.96 18.78
CA ALA A 336 18.49 -19.31 19.34
C ALA A 336 18.17 -20.37 18.27
N ALA A 337 17.24 -20.10 17.38
CA ALA A 337 16.94 -20.99 16.26
C ALA A 337 18.13 -21.12 15.30
N LEU A 338 18.83 -20.03 14.99
CA LEU A 338 20.05 -20.05 14.15
C LEU A 338 21.18 -20.84 14.80
N LEU A 339 21.38 -20.70 16.10
CA LEU A 339 22.52 -21.32 16.79
C LEU A 339 22.29 -22.81 17.09
N PHE A 340 21.07 -23.18 17.50
CA PHE A 340 20.81 -24.49 18.10
C PHE A 340 19.88 -25.40 17.29
N LEU A 341 18.97 -24.83 16.45
CA LEU A 341 17.96 -25.63 15.77
C LEU A 341 18.39 -26.12 14.37
N GLY A 342 19.60 -25.82 13.91
CA GLY A 342 20.11 -26.23 12.61
C GLY A 342 19.89 -27.72 12.30
N PRO A 343 20.34 -28.65 13.15
CA PRO A 343 20.15 -30.09 12.94
C PRO A 343 18.69 -30.52 12.89
N VAL A 344 17.81 -29.86 13.66
CA VAL A 344 16.37 -30.13 13.67
C VAL A 344 15.71 -29.62 12.40
N ILE A 345 16.07 -28.40 11.96
CA ILE A 345 15.53 -27.77 10.75
C ILE A 345 15.97 -28.54 9.50
N SER A 346 17.15 -29.15 9.50
CA SER A 346 17.65 -29.96 8.37
C SER A 346 16.73 -31.13 8.01
N LEU A 347 16.03 -31.70 9.00
CA LEU A 347 15.05 -32.79 8.82
C LEU A 347 13.69 -32.34 8.32
N MET A 348 13.47 -31.01 8.19
CA MET A 348 12.18 -30.45 7.78
C MET A 348 11.85 -30.76 6.33
N PRO A 349 10.69 -31.38 6.04
CA PRO A 349 10.23 -31.62 4.67
C PRO A 349 9.97 -30.30 3.93
N ARG A 350 10.45 -30.16 2.70
CA ARG A 350 10.16 -28.98 1.84
C ARG A 350 8.66 -28.81 1.60
N ALA A 351 7.92 -29.92 1.48
CA ALA A 351 6.47 -29.92 1.34
C ALA A 351 5.75 -29.31 2.56
N ALA A 352 6.29 -29.56 3.78
CA ALA A 352 5.73 -28.95 4.99
C ALA A 352 5.87 -27.42 4.99
N LEU A 353 7.03 -26.93 4.57
CA LEU A 353 7.26 -25.49 4.47
C LEU A 353 6.41 -24.87 3.34
N ALA A 354 6.29 -25.55 2.19
CA ALA A 354 5.41 -25.13 1.10
C ALA A 354 3.94 -25.06 1.54
N ALA A 355 3.49 -26.01 2.34
CA ALA A 355 2.14 -26.01 2.91
C ALA A 355 1.89 -24.78 3.83
N VAL A 356 2.84 -24.46 4.69
CA VAL A 356 2.79 -23.25 5.53
C VAL A 356 2.68 -22.00 4.66
N VAL A 357 3.52 -21.90 3.61
CA VAL A 357 3.53 -20.77 2.67
C VAL A 357 2.17 -20.64 1.97
N ILE A 358 1.60 -21.73 1.44
CA ILE A 358 0.27 -21.75 0.81
C ILE A 358 -0.79 -21.27 1.81
N GLY A 359 -0.76 -21.79 3.05
CA GLY A 359 -1.71 -21.43 4.09
C GLY A 359 -1.73 -19.92 4.43
N TYR A 360 -0.58 -19.24 4.34
CA TYR A 360 -0.50 -17.78 4.50
C TYR A 360 -0.91 -17.04 3.22
N SER A 361 -0.51 -17.54 2.04
CA SER A 361 -0.69 -16.84 0.77
C SER A 361 -2.15 -16.78 0.33
N ILE A 362 -2.95 -17.81 0.63
CA ILE A 362 -4.41 -17.80 0.43
C ILE A 362 -5.05 -16.60 1.17
N GLY A 363 -4.54 -16.25 2.35
CA GLY A 363 -5.01 -15.08 3.12
C GLY A 363 -4.75 -13.73 2.47
N LEU A 364 -3.90 -13.65 1.44
CA LEU A 364 -3.68 -12.41 0.66
C LEU A 364 -4.82 -12.14 -0.32
N VAL A 365 -5.56 -13.18 -0.73
CA VAL A 365 -6.70 -13.09 -1.65
C VAL A 365 -7.97 -12.82 -0.85
N LYS A 366 -8.29 -11.54 -0.66
CA LYS A 366 -9.43 -11.12 0.15
C LYS A 366 -10.62 -10.73 -0.74
N ALA A 367 -11.41 -11.70 -1.19
CA ALA A 367 -12.59 -11.46 -2.02
C ALA A 367 -13.60 -10.47 -1.41
N GLY A 368 -13.66 -10.38 -0.07
CA GLY A 368 -14.49 -9.41 0.64
C GLY A 368 -14.06 -7.96 0.39
N GLU A 369 -12.75 -7.68 0.36
CA GLU A 369 -12.23 -6.34 0.07
C GLU A 369 -12.54 -5.91 -1.37
N PHE A 370 -12.42 -6.82 -2.36
CA PHE A 370 -12.82 -6.55 -3.75
C PHE A 370 -14.30 -6.19 -3.86
N ARG A 371 -15.18 -6.90 -3.14
CA ARG A 371 -16.62 -6.61 -3.10
C ARG A 371 -16.90 -5.25 -2.45
N ALA A 372 -16.23 -4.94 -1.35
CA ALA A 372 -16.36 -3.66 -0.67
C ALA A 372 -15.90 -2.47 -1.56
N ILE A 373 -14.76 -2.60 -2.23
CA ILE A 373 -14.26 -1.59 -3.18
C ILE A 373 -15.27 -1.37 -4.31
N ARG A 374 -15.79 -2.47 -4.90
CA ARG A 374 -16.78 -2.39 -6.00
C ARG A 374 -18.07 -1.70 -5.55
N ALA A 375 -18.52 -1.94 -4.34
CA ALA A 375 -19.74 -1.35 -3.78
C ALA A 375 -19.60 0.18 -3.58
N VAL A 376 -18.39 0.66 -3.27
CA VAL A 376 -18.13 2.10 -3.07
C VAL A 376 -17.85 2.80 -4.40
N ARG A 377 -16.91 2.27 -5.21
CA ARG A 377 -16.53 2.88 -6.49
C ARG A 377 -16.08 1.84 -7.51
N THR A 378 -16.87 1.65 -8.57
CA THR A 378 -16.56 0.71 -9.66
C THR A 378 -15.23 1.03 -10.35
N MET A 379 -14.83 2.32 -10.43
CA MET A 379 -13.57 2.72 -11.04
C MET A 379 -12.37 2.24 -10.24
N GLU A 380 -12.41 2.35 -8.91
CA GLU A 380 -11.36 1.85 -8.02
C GLU A 380 -11.24 0.33 -8.09
N PHE A 381 -12.36 -0.38 -8.23
CA PHE A 381 -12.37 -1.82 -8.48
C PHE A 381 -11.66 -2.19 -9.79
N ARG A 382 -11.88 -1.42 -10.88
CA ARG A 382 -11.16 -1.65 -12.16
C ARG A 382 -9.66 -1.51 -11.98
N TRP A 383 -9.18 -0.53 -11.25
CA TRP A 383 -7.75 -0.35 -10.96
C TRP A 383 -7.18 -1.49 -10.12
N ALA A 384 -7.94 -2.00 -9.15
CA ALA A 384 -7.56 -3.19 -8.39
C ALA A 384 -7.42 -4.42 -9.30
N VAL A 385 -8.36 -4.61 -10.24
CA VAL A 385 -8.31 -5.72 -11.21
C VAL A 385 -7.14 -5.58 -12.17
N ILE A 386 -6.83 -4.36 -12.64
CA ILE A 386 -5.65 -4.10 -13.50
C ILE A 386 -4.36 -4.46 -12.77
N ALA A 387 -4.20 -4.05 -11.51
CA ALA A 387 -3.03 -4.40 -10.71
C ALA A 387 -2.92 -5.91 -10.47
N PHE A 388 -4.02 -6.58 -10.18
CA PHE A 388 -4.11 -8.04 -10.05
C PHE A 388 -3.67 -8.76 -11.33
N ALA A 389 -4.25 -8.38 -12.47
CA ALA A 389 -3.92 -8.96 -13.78
C ALA A 389 -2.47 -8.67 -14.18
N GLY A 390 -1.97 -7.46 -13.88
CA GLY A 390 -0.58 -7.07 -14.13
C GLY A 390 0.43 -8.01 -13.47
N VAL A 391 0.17 -8.41 -12.22
CA VAL A 391 1.01 -9.37 -11.50
C VAL A 391 1.00 -10.75 -12.17
N LEU A 392 -0.16 -11.24 -12.57
CA LEU A 392 -0.30 -12.58 -13.17
C LEU A 392 0.31 -12.67 -14.58
N VAL A 393 0.17 -11.60 -15.37
CA VAL A 393 0.59 -11.60 -16.78
C VAL A 393 2.06 -11.19 -16.94
N LEU A 394 2.49 -10.15 -16.22
CA LEU A 394 3.83 -9.55 -16.38
C LEU A 394 4.82 -9.99 -15.29
N GLY A 395 4.34 -10.78 -14.33
CA GLY A 395 5.11 -11.19 -13.16
C GLY A 395 5.13 -10.13 -12.05
N THR A 396 5.65 -10.51 -10.89
CA THR A 396 5.56 -9.70 -9.66
C THR A 396 6.35 -8.39 -9.71
N LEU A 397 7.55 -8.41 -10.32
CA LEU A 397 8.39 -7.22 -10.41
C LEU A 397 7.77 -6.15 -11.33
N ASN A 398 7.34 -6.54 -12.53
CA ASN A 398 6.65 -5.62 -13.43
C ASN A 398 5.24 -5.28 -12.93
N GLY A 399 4.60 -6.19 -12.20
CA GLY A 399 3.31 -5.98 -11.56
C GLY A 399 3.29 -4.81 -10.57
N ILE A 400 4.39 -4.56 -9.84
CA ILE A 400 4.47 -3.38 -8.96
C ILE A 400 4.54 -2.08 -9.77
N ILE A 401 5.25 -2.08 -10.90
CA ILE A 401 5.30 -0.92 -11.80
C ILE A 401 3.90 -0.63 -12.35
N VAL A 402 3.18 -1.66 -12.78
CA VAL A 402 1.78 -1.55 -13.22
C VAL A 402 0.90 -1.03 -12.10
N ALA A 403 1.07 -1.50 -10.87
CA ALA A 403 0.30 -1.05 -9.72
C ALA A 403 0.54 0.45 -9.42
N VAL A 404 1.79 0.89 -9.43
CA VAL A 404 2.14 2.31 -9.24
C VAL A 404 1.57 3.16 -10.38
N ALA A 405 1.77 2.75 -11.63
CA ALA A 405 1.23 3.44 -12.79
C ALA A 405 -0.31 3.52 -12.75
N ALA A 406 -0.99 2.42 -12.40
CA ALA A 406 -2.44 2.39 -12.24
C ALA A 406 -2.92 3.35 -11.14
N SER A 407 -2.20 3.45 -10.01
CA SER A 407 -2.52 4.39 -8.93
C SER A 407 -2.38 5.84 -9.38
N LEU A 408 -1.31 6.17 -10.11
CA LEU A 408 -1.09 7.52 -10.64
C LEU A 408 -2.15 7.87 -11.70
N LEU A 409 -2.45 6.94 -12.61
CA LEU A 409 -3.51 7.12 -13.61
C LEU A 409 -4.89 7.28 -12.96
N ALA A 410 -5.18 6.54 -11.88
CA ALA A 410 -6.41 6.69 -11.13
C ALA A 410 -6.53 8.10 -10.51
N LEU A 411 -5.45 8.59 -9.91
CA LEU A 411 -5.37 9.94 -9.35
C LEU A 411 -5.57 11.00 -10.44
N LEU A 412 -4.84 10.89 -11.56
CA LEU A 412 -4.96 11.80 -12.71
C LEU A 412 -6.37 11.77 -13.30
N HIS A 413 -6.96 10.58 -13.45
CA HIS A 413 -8.32 10.45 -13.96
C HIS A 413 -9.34 11.14 -13.04
N GLN A 414 -9.21 10.98 -11.73
CA GLN A 414 -10.09 11.62 -10.75
C GLN A 414 -9.92 13.13 -10.77
N ALA A 415 -8.69 13.62 -10.78
CA ALA A 415 -8.37 15.04 -10.81
C ALA A 415 -8.83 15.70 -12.12
N ASN A 416 -8.78 14.97 -13.24
CA ASN A 416 -9.14 15.47 -14.57
C ASN A 416 -10.65 15.45 -14.88
N ASN A 417 -11.49 14.94 -13.97
CA ASN A 417 -12.95 14.88 -14.13
C ASN A 417 -13.68 15.61 -13.00
N PRO A 418 -13.51 16.94 -12.86
CA PRO A 418 -14.22 17.72 -11.86
C PRO A 418 -15.73 17.68 -12.15
N ARG A 419 -16.52 17.69 -11.11
CA ARG A 419 -17.98 17.76 -11.27
C ARG A 419 -18.39 19.21 -11.50
N VAL A 420 -19.40 19.42 -12.35
CA VAL A 420 -19.99 20.73 -12.63
C VAL A 420 -21.50 20.54 -12.56
N TYR A 421 -22.16 21.30 -11.68
CA TYR A 421 -23.60 21.18 -11.42
C TYR A 421 -24.30 22.50 -11.68
N GLU A 422 -25.47 22.43 -12.31
CA GLU A 422 -26.49 23.48 -12.21
C GLU A 422 -27.07 23.45 -10.78
N LEU A 423 -27.22 24.63 -10.16
CA LEU A 423 -27.77 24.75 -8.82
C LEU A 423 -29.17 25.35 -8.84
N ALA A 424 -30.02 24.85 -7.93
CA ALA A 424 -31.31 25.42 -7.59
C ALA A 424 -31.39 25.65 -6.08
N ARG A 425 -32.23 26.61 -5.63
CA ARG A 425 -32.42 26.92 -4.24
C ARG A 425 -33.51 26.03 -3.65
N LYS A 426 -33.22 25.36 -2.54
CA LYS A 426 -34.27 24.70 -1.75
C LYS A 426 -35.27 25.74 -1.24
N ARG A 427 -36.52 25.58 -1.63
CA ARG A 427 -37.62 26.53 -1.32
C ARG A 427 -37.66 26.91 0.16
N GLY A 428 -37.75 28.21 0.41
CA GLY A 428 -37.83 28.76 1.76
C GLY A 428 -36.53 28.71 2.57
N THR A 429 -35.39 28.49 1.93
CA THR A 429 -34.05 28.46 2.56
C THR A 429 -33.00 29.15 1.67
N ASP A 430 -31.82 29.42 2.24
CA ASP A 430 -30.66 29.91 1.49
C ASP A 430 -29.71 28.76 1.04
N VAL A 431 -30.22 27.52 1.00
CA VAL A 431 -29.43 26.33 0.62
C VAL A 431 -29.54 26.12 -0.89
N PHE A 432 -28.40 26.18 -1.57
CA PHE A 432 -28.23 25.84 -2.99
C PHE A 432 -27.67 24.44 -3.15
N ARG A 433 -28.34 23.64 -3.97
CA ARG A 433 -27.97 22.23 -4.21
C ARG A 433 -28.06 21.88 -5.69
N PRO A 434 -27.40 20.79 -6.13
CA PRO A 434 -27.52 20.35 -7.51
C PRO A 434 -28.97 20.11 -7.90
N ARG A 435 -29.37 20.68 -9.04
CA ARG A 435 -30.71 20.49 -9.62
C ARG A 435 -30.93 19.01 -9.93
N SER A 436 -32.05 18.47 -9.45
CA SER A 436 -32.43 17.07 -9.64
C SER A 436 -33.92 16.96 -9.96
N GLY A 437 -34.27 16.01 -10.83
CA GLY A 437 -35.67 15.66 -11.10
C GLY A 437 -36.46 15.17 -9.86
N ASP A 438 -35.75 14.65 -8.87
CA ASP A 438 -36.35 14.19 -7.61
C ASP A 438 -36.81 15.35 -6.69
N GLN A 439 -36.50 16.59 -7.06
CA GLN A 439 -36.75 17.79 -6.25
C GLN A 439 -37.36 18.92 -7.09
N PRO A 440 -38.56 18.73 -7.64
CA PRO A 440 -39.19 19.66 -8.57
C PRO A 440 -39.65 20.99 -7.90
N SER A 441 -39.65 21.04 -6.57
CA SER A 441 -40.01 22.23 -5.79
C SER A 441 -38.87 23.22 -5.58
N ASP A 442 -37.68 22.91 -6.03
CA ASP A 442 -36.53 23.80 -5.91
C ASP A 442 -36.69 25.02 -6.85
N GLU A 443 -36.27 26.17 -6.34
CA GLU A 443 -36.47 27.45 -7.01
C GLU A 443 -35.33 27.74 -7.99
N SER A 444 -35.71 28.20 -9.19
CA SER A 444 -34.83 28.75 -10.18
C SER A 444 -35.43 30.07 -10.74
N TRP A 445 -34.58 30.92 -11.30
CA TRP A 445 -35.00 32.23 -11.80
C TRP A 445 -34.90 32.26 -13.33
N PRO A 446 -35.96 32.68 -14.04
CA PRO A 446 -35.88 32.84 -15.48
C PRO A 446 -34.75 33.80 -15.87
N GLY A 447 -33.88 33.39 -16.79
CA GLY A 447 -32.74 34.19 -17.24
C GLY A 447 -31.52 34.20 -16.31
N LEU A 448 -31.52 33.47 -15.17
CA LEU A 448 -30.37 33.27 -14.29
C LEU A 448 -29.94 31.81 -14.31
N LEU A 449 -28.69 31.55 -14.59
CA LEU A 449 -28.08 30.23 -14.48
C LEU A 449 -27.02 30.26 -13.37
N ILE A 450 -27.10 29.36 -12.41
CA ILE A 450 -26.14 29.24 -11.32
C ILE A 450 -25.43 27.90 -11.50
N VAL A 451 -24.11 27.91 -11.63
CA VAL A 451 -23.30 26.71 -11.87
C VAL A 451 -22.16 26.63 -10.85
N ARG A 452 -21.97 25.46 -10.27
CA ARG A 452 -20.87 25.17 -9.33
C ARG A 452 -19.93 24.14 -9.94
N PRO A 453 -18.70 24.51 -10.32
CA PRO A 453 -17.61 23.57 -10.50
C PRO A 453 -17.05 23.15 -9.12
N GLU A 454 -16.62 21.89 -9.00
CA GLU A 454 -16.03 21.37 -7.76
C GLU A 454 -14.57 20.97 -7.94
N GLY A 455 -13.73 21.30 -6.94
CA GLY A 455 -12.29 20.97 -6.92
C GLY A 455 -11.40 22.05 -7.55
N SER A 456 -10.10 21.76 -7.66
CA SER A 456 -9.15 22.67 -8.29
C SER A 456 -9.31 22.65 -9.80
N ILE A 457 -9.21 23.84 -10.43
CA ILE A 457 -9.26 23.98 -11.89
C ILE A 457 -7.86 24.34 -12.38
N TYR A 458 -7.28 23.48 -13.21
CA TYR A 458 -5.90 23.59 -13.68
C TYR A 458 -5.79 23.15 -15.15
N PHE A 459 -4.59 23.25 -15.73
CA PHE A 459 -4.36 23.05 -17.18
C PHE A 459 -4.99 21.75 -17.73
N ALA A 460 -4.98 20.64 -16.97
CA ALA A 460 -5.45 19.35 -17.48
C ALA A 460 -6.98 19.19 -17.48
N ASN A 461 -7.73 20.00 -16.69
CA ASN A 461 -9.18 19.91 -16.59
C ASN A 461 -9.94 21.19 -17.02
N ALA A 462 -9.23 22.30 -17.23
CA ALA A 462 -9.84 23.59 -17.54
C ALA A 462 -10.74 23.53 -18.78
N GLU A 463 -10.28 22.92 -19.87
CA GLU A 463 -11.07 22.77 -21.10
C GLU A 463 -12.36 21.99 -20.85
N ARG A 464 -12.27 20.87 -20.13
CA ARG A 464 -13.43 20.04 -19.81
C ARG A 464 -14.44 20.74 -18.88
N VAL A 465 -13.94 21.54 -17.95
CA VAL A 465 -14.81 22.41 -17.12
C VAL A 465 -15.49 23.44 -18.01
N GLY A 466 -14.73 24.08 -18.90
CA GLY A 466 -15.25 25.04 -19.89
C GLY A 466 -16.34 24.44 -20.75
N ASP A 467 -16.12 23.25 -21.32
CA ASP A 467 -17.11 22.56 -22.17
C ASP A 467 -18.42 22.27 -21.41
N ARG A 468 -18.31 21.82 -20.15
CA ARG A 468 -19.50 21.57 -19.31
C ARG A 468 -20.24 22.85 -18.94
N LEU A 469 -19.51 23.91 -18.60
CA LEU A 469 -20.11 25.23 -18.38
C LEU A 469 -20.82 25.72 -19.61
N TRP A 470 -20.20 25.55 -20.79
CA TRP A 470 -20.74 25.97 -22.06
C TRP A 470 -22.00 25.18 -22.45
N ALA A 471 -22.01 23.86 -22.26
CA ALA A 471 -23.19 23.03 -22.51
C ALA A 471 -24.40 23.43 -21.64
N LEU A 472 -24.17 23.74 -20.35
CA LEU A 472 -25.23 24.23 -19.45
C LEU A 472 -25.73 25.62 -19.87
N TYR A 473 -24.81 26.49 -20.30
CA TYR A 473 -25.14 27.80 -20.84
C TYR A 473 -26.02 27.68 -22.12
N GLU A 474 -25.64 26.86 -23.09
CA GLU A 474 -26.40 26.69 -24.33
C GLU A 474 -27.79 26.12 -24.09
N HIS A 475 -27.96 25.26 -23.09
CA HIS A 475 -29.25 24.71 -22.72
C HIS A 475 -30.17 25.77 -22.06
N ALA A 476 -29.62 26.57 -21.16
CA ALA A 476 -30.41 27.51 -20.34
C ALA A 476 -30.58 28.91 -20.96
N GLN A 477 -29.68 29.33 -21.89
CA GLN A 477 -29.65 30.65 -22.54
C GLN A 477 -29.89 31.83 -21.55
N PRO A 478 -29.12 31.92 -20.45
CA PRO A 478 -29.38 32.92 -19.41
C PRO A 478 -28.93 34.32 -19.81
N SER A 479 -29.50 35.34 -19.20
CA SER A 479 -29.00 36.72 -19.28
C SER A 479 -27.87 37.00 -18.29
N VAL A 480 -27.81 36.21 -17.19
CA VAL A 480 -26.76 36.25 -16.17
C VAL A 480 -26.31 34.82 -15.85
N LEU A 481 -25.01 34.58 -15.90
CA LEU A 481 -24.37 33.35 -15.46
C LEU A 481 -23.62 33.61 -14.15
N VAL A 482 -23.99 32.89 -13.10
CA VAL A 482 -23.29 32.92 -11.81
C VAL A 482 -22.45 31.66 -11.69
N LEU A 483 -21.14 31.80 -11.53
CA LEU A 483 -20.26 30.72 -11.17
C LEU A 483 -20.02 30.71 -9.66
N ASP A 484 -20.51 29.68 -9.00
CA ASP A 484 -20.29 29.48 -7.56
C ASP A 484 -18.96 28.75 -7.33
N PHE A 485 -17.97 29.49 -6.85
CA PHE A 485 -16.63 29.02 -6.59
C PHE A 485 -16.41 28.57 -5.15
N SER A 486 -17.49 28.40 -4.36
CA SER A 486 -17.39 27.96 -2.97
C SER A 486 -16.72 26.59 -2.80
N ALA A 487 -16.78 25.74 -3.83
CA ALA A 487 -16.13 24.43 -3.88
C ALA A 487 -14.84 24.42 -4.73
N VAL A 488 -14.39 25.56 -5.24
CA VAL A 488 -13.13 25.69 -5.98
C VAL A 488 -12.00 26.04 -5.03
N THR A 489 -11.04 25.15 -4.87
CA THR A 489 -9.95 25.30 -3.90
C THR A 489 -8.74 26.02 -4.48
N ASP A 490 -8.55 25.93 -5.79
CA ASP A 490 -7.42 26.55 -6.51
C ASP A 490 -7.76 26.82 -7.97
N LEU A 491 -7.11 27.83 -8.58
CA LEU A 491 -7.31 28.28 -9.95
C LEU A 491 -5.97 28.60 -10.60
N GLU A 492 -5.51 27.74 -11.52
CA GLU A 492 -4.26 27.97 -12.23
C GLU A 492 -4.39 28.97 -13.37
N TYR A 493 -3.24 29.41 -13.89
CA TYR A 493 -3.15 30.38 -15.00
C TYR A 493 -3.96 29.97 -16.23
N THR A 494 -3.87 28.71 -16.66
CA THR A 494 -4.61 28.19 -17.82
C THR A 494 -6.12 28.23 -17.60
N ALA A 495 -6.57 27.86 -16.40
CA ALA A 495 -7.97 27.91 -16.01
C ALA A 495 -8.50 29.36 -15.95
N LEU A 496 -7.68 30.27 -15.45
CA LEU A 496 -7.99 31.70 -15.47
C LEU A 496 -8.12 32.23 -16.90
N GLY A 497 -7.22 31.82 -17.81
CA GLY A 497 -7.29 32.15 -19.24
C GLY A 497 -8.59 31.65 -19.89
N MET A 498 -9.02 30.46 -19.55
CA MET A 498 -10.31 29.88 -20.02
C MET A 498 -11.49 30.74 -19.55
N LEU A 499 -11.49 31.18 -18.27
CA LEU A 499 -12.56 32.04 -17.72
C LEU A 499 -12.56 33.42 -18.37
N VAL A 500 -11.39 34.01 -18.66
CA VAL A 500 -11.26 35.29 -19.38
C VAL A 500 -11.88 35.17 -20.80
N ALA A 501 -11.48 34.12 -21.53
CA ALA A 501 -12.02 33.89 -22.87
C ALA A 501 -13.53 33.57 -22.84
N GLY A 502 -13.98 32.84 -21.83
CA GLY A 502 -15.40 32.55 -21.57
C GLY A 502 -16.20 33.82 -21.31
N GLU A 503 -15.69 34.72 -20.47
CA GLU A 503 -16.33 36.02 -20.18
C GLU A 503 -16.47 36.87 -21.44
N GLU A 504 -15.41 36.96 -22.26
CA GLU A 504 -15.47 37.71 -23.52
C GLU A 504 -16.50 37.16 -24.52
N LYS A 505 -16.62 35.84 -24.57
CA LYS A 505 -17.61 35.17 -25.42
C LYS A 505 -19.03 35.37 -24.91
N LEU A 506 -19.26 35.36 -23.61
CA LEU A 506 -20.55 35.66 -22.97
C LEU A 506 -20.93 37.11 -23.15
N ALA A 507 -20.00 38.05 -22.95
CA ALA A 507 -20.23 39.48 -23.13
C ALA A 507 -20.64 39.83 -24.54
N ARG A 508 -20.01 39.21 -25.57
CA ARG A 508 -20.44 39.38 -26.99
C ARG A 508 -21.86 38.91 -27.26
N ARG A 509 -22.40 38.00 -26.45
CA ARG A 509 -23.79 37.51 -26.52
C ARG A 509 -24.74 38.25 -25.59
N GLY A 510 -24.28 39.32 -24.93
CA GLY A 510 -25.10 40.12 -24.01
C GLY A 510 -25.33 39.47 -22.66
N VAL A 511 -24.55 38.44 -22.31
CA VAL A 511 -24.66 37.70 -21.04
C VAL A 511 -23.65 38.24 -20.04
N THR A 512 -24.12 38.53 -18.85
CA THR A 512 -23.26 39.00 -17.75
C THR A 512 -22.73 37.82 -16.94
N LEU A 513 -21.41 37.74 -16.76
CA LEU A 513 -20.76 36.76 -15.86
C LEU A 513 -20.61 37.34 -14.46
N TRP A 514 -21.01 36.58 -13.45
CA TRP A 514 -20.78 36.86 -12.05
C TRP A 514 -20.04 35.70 -11.37
N LEU A 515 -19.18 36.03 -10.40
CA LEU A 515 -18.51 35.03 -9.55
C LEU A 515 -18.99 35.18 -8.12
N ALA A 516 -19.32 34.08 -7.47
CA ALA A 516 -19.80 34.03 -6.09
C ALA A 516 -18.98 33.03 -5.26
N GLY A 517 -18.83 33.28 -3.97
CA GLY A 517 -18.28 32.32 -3.02
C GLY A 517 -16.79 32.00 -3.19
N LEU A 518 -15.99 32.90 -3.74
CA LEU A 518 -14.56 32.67 -3.94
C LEU A 518 -13.84 32.49 -2.61
N THR A 519 -13.03 31.44 -2.52
CA THR A 519 -12.09 31.29 -1.39
C THR A 519 -11.07 32.45 -1.36
N PRO A 520 -10.47 32.80 -0.22
CA PRO A 520 -9.52 33.92 -0.16
C PRO A 520 -8.40 33.83 -1.18
N HIS A 521 -7.84 32.63 -1.37
CA HIS A 521 -6.77 32.39 -2.32
C HIS A 521 -7.22 32.61 -3.77
N VAL A 522 -8.35 32.03 -4.18
CA VAL A 522 -8.92 32.18 -5.54
C VAL A 522 -9.35 33.64 -5.79
N LEU A 523 -9.88 34.33 -4.77
CA LEU A 523 -10.23 35.74 -4.88
C LEU A 523 -9.00 36.63 -5.16
N GLU A 524 -7.88 36.35 -4.50
CA GLU A 524 -6.62 37.07 -4.75
C GLU A 524 -6.16 36.87 -6.20
N ILE A 525 -6.16 35.63 -6.70
CA ILE A 525 -5.81 35.30 -8.10
C ILE A 525 -6.73 36.05 -9.08
N VAL A 526 -8.04 35.99 -8.87
CA VAL A 526 -9.02 36.63 -9.75
C VAL A 526 -8.84 38.15 -9.73
N ARG A 527 -8.72 38.78 -8.55
CA ARG A 527 -8.52 40.25 -8.44
C ARG A 527 -7.28 40.74 -9.11
N GLY A 528 -6.18 39.97 -9.04
CA GLY A 528 -4.92 40.30 -9.72
C GLY A 528 -4.96 40.19 -11.24
N SER A 529 -6.01 39.58 -11.79
CA SER A 529 -6.13 39.26 -13.21
C SER A 529 -6.92 40.29 -14.05
N SER A 530 -6.92 40.10 -15.38
CA SER A 530 -7.79 40.85 -16.28
C SER A 530 -9.26 40.57 -16.04
N LEU A 531 -9.62 39.36 -15.62
CA LEU A 531 -11.01 38.99 -15.29
C LEU A 531 -11.54 39.82 -14.10
N GLY A 532 -10.75 39.92 -13.02
CA GLY A 532 -11.15 40.72 -11.86
C GLY A 532 -11.29 42.20 -12.16
N ARG A 533 -10.43 42.74 -13.03
CA ARG A 533 -10.58 44.14 -13.52
C ARG A 533 -11.86 44.35 -14.32
N LYS A 534 -12.23 43.40 -15.19
CA LYS A 534 -13.48 43.46 -15.98
C LYS A 534 -14.73 43.33 -15.14
N LEU A 535 -14.76 42.34 -14.23
CA LEU A 535 -15.92 42.09 -13.37
C LEU A 535 -16.13 43.21 -12.32
N GLY A 536 -15.03 43.81 -11.87
CA GLY A 536 -15.06 44.83 -10.83
C GLY A 536 -15.70 44.30 -9.55
N ARG A 537 -16.09 45.22 -8.64
CA ARG A 537 -16.81 44.85 -7.42
C ARG A 537 -18.25 44.38 -7.67
N ALA A 538 -18.88 44.86 -8.74
CA ALA A 538 -20.25 44.53 -9.09
C ALA A 538 -20.46 43.13 -9.61
N GLY A 539 -19.40 42.45 -10.09
CA GLY A 539 -19.44 41.08 -10.58
C GLY A 539 -18.90 40.03 -9.60
N LEU A 540 -18.48 40.44 -8.40
CA LEU A 540 -17.91 39.56 -7.38
C LEU A 540 -18.79 39.56 -6.12
N PHE A 541 -19.39 38.42 -5.81
CA PHE A 541 -20.32 38.26 -4.68
C PHE A 541 -19.71 37.39 -3.60
N PHE A 542 -20.05 37.70 -2.35
CA PHE A 542 -19.58 36.94 -1.20
C PHE A 542 -20.12 35.50 -1.22
N ASN A 543 -21.36 35.31 -1.65
CA ASN A 543 -22.01 34.00 -1.75
C ASN A 543 -23.11 34.04 -2.84
N VAL A 544 -23.67 32.87 -3.15
CA VAL A 544 -24.76 32.72 -4.13
C VAL A 544 -26.04 33.47 -3.72
N PRO A 545 -26.49 33.43 -2.47
CA PRO A 545 -27.67 34.25 -2.05
C PRO A 545 -27.52 35.73 -2.39
N ALA A 546 -26.36 36.32 -2.14
CA ALA A 546 -26.11 37.73 -2.48
C ALA A 546 -26.17 38.00 -3.99
N ALA A 547 -25.69 37.08 -4.82
CA ALA A 547 -25.78 37.18 -6.26
C ALA A 547 -27.23 37.07 -6.76
N VAL A 548 -28.03 36.16 -6.16
CA VAL A 548 -29.47 36.03 -6.48
C VAL A 548 -30.22 37.28 -6.11
N GLN A 549 -30.01 37.82 -4.90
CA GLN A 549 -30.63 39.06 -4.46
C GLN A 549 -30.31 40.24 -5.42
N ALA A 550 -29.04 40.36 -5.84
CA ALA A 550 -28.65 41.37 -6.82
C ALA A 550 -29.35 41.18 -8.18
N TYR A 551 -29.58 39.94 -8.59
CA TYR A 551 -30.30 39.62 -9.82
C TYR A 551 -31.80 40.02 -9.70
N GLU A 552 -32.45 39.70 -8.60
CA GLU A 552 -33.85 40.06 -8.34
C GLU A 552 -34.05 41.59 -8.33
N HIS A 553 -33.16 42.35 -7.68
CA HIS A 553 -33.16 43.81 -7.75
C HIS A 553 -32.98 44.37 -9.17
N ARG A 554 -32.06 43.77 -9.97
CA ARG A 554 -31.80 44.17 -11.36
C ARG A 554 -33.04 43.94 -12.26
N THR A 555 -33.74 42.83 -12.05
CA THR A 555 -34.94 42.49 -12.86
C THR A 555 -36.14 43.36 -12.47
N ALA A 556 -36.31 43.62 -11.18
CA ALA A 556 -37.35 44.54 -10.66
C ALA A 556 -37.17 45.97 -11.22
N ALA A 557 -35.94 46.48 -11.22
CA ALA A 557 -35.62 47.80 -11.79
C ALA A 557 -35.88 47.90 -13.29
N ARG A 558 -35.64 46.84 -14.06
CA ARG A 558 -35.94 46.78 -15.51
C ARG A 558 -37.43 46.68 -15.79
N GLY A 559 -38.21 45.98 -14.95
CA GLY A 559 -39.66 45.90 -15.05
C GLY A 559 -40.33 47.25 -14.75
N ALA A 560 -39.82 48.03 -13.82
CA ALA A 560 -40.31 49.36 -13.49
C ALA A 560 -39.97 50.45 -14.52
N GLY A 561 -38.88 50.28 -15.29
CA GLY A 561 -38.44 51.22 -16.35
C GLY A 561 -39.03 50.98 -17.74
N GLY A 562 -39.68 49.81 -17.99
CA GLY A 562 -40.28 49.46 -19.29
C GLY A 562 -41.74 49.88 -19.45
N GLY A 563 -42.34 50.59 -18.47
CA GLY A 563 -43.74 51.05 -18.46
C GLY A 563 -43.91 52.56 -18.73
N ARG A 564 -42.95 53.20 -19.41
CA ARG A 564 -43.06 54.58 -19.85
C ARG A 564 -43.02 54.71 -21.37
#